data_030a904768adb0514b54574d18089e8f
#
_entry.id   030a904768adb0514b54574d18089e8f
#
_cell.length_a   1.000
_cell.length_b   1.000
_cell.length_c   1.000
_cell.angle_alpha   90.00
_cell.angle_beta   90.00
_cell.angle_gamma   90.00
#
_symmetry.space_group_name_H-M   'P 1'
#
loop_
_entity.id
_entity.type
_entity.pdbx_description
1 polymer ?
#
loop_
_entity_poly.entity_id
_entity_poly.type
_entity_poly.pdbx_seq_one_letter_code
_entity_poly.pdbx_strand_id
1 'polypeptide(L)'
;MYRNIFIVITALIGILVLLNVFHEEDSYNLKLEELKHKYAIKKTPSVDHRKLPALDKVFETPQEVTEACLSCHTEVHKEVMASSHWNWERVAYVEGKGITSAGKKNVMNNFCVGTSSNEQSCSKCHIGYGMSNNHFDFENARNVDCMVCHDNSEEYLKGASMAGYPDRTVNLGEVAQSVGTPKRSNCGSCHFFGGGGNNVKHGDLEMAMLSTGRDVDVHMGANGMNLDCVTCHTTENHQITGKLYSVSPDNTNRSTCEQCHTNTPHLSNVVNRHSSKVSCQACHIPQYAKVNATKMSWKWSDAGKLKDGQPYEEEDSLGNHNYMSIKGSFVWKKNVTPDYVWFNGTAEQHLLGDSIKSVPVQMNILHGSHNDRNSKIIPVKIHVGDQIYDKVYNRLIQPKLFGETEGDSAFWKDFNWEEAAEAGMKRSGLPYSGQYGFINTEMYWPVNHMVSPKEQTVGCAECHTRNNGRLAKLTDFYLPGRDRNVLQDKLGILAFFLTLAAVTGHGLIRVYAKISKDKYEKQIISYDEDKPTE
;
A
#
# COMPACT_ATOMS: atom_id res chain seq x y z
N MET A 1 -0.29 62.08 -15.77
CA MET A 1 -1.11 61.60 -14.65
C MET A 1 -1.46 60.12 -14.79
N TYR A 2 -2.11 59.66 -15.86
CA TYR A 2 -2.53 58.25 -16.07
C TYR A 2 -1.38 57.22 -16.08
N ARG A 3 -0.18 57.55 -16.59
CA ARG A 3 0.99 56.67 -16.59
C ARG A 3 1.47 56.30 -15.19
N ASN A 4 1.46 57.26 -14.28
CA ASN A 4 1.90 57.04 -12.90
C ASN A 4 0.86 56.22 -12.12
N ILE A 5 -0.43 56.42 -12.40
CA ILE A 5 -1.54 55.64 -11.84
C ILE A 5 -1.44 54.18 -12.28
N PHE A 6 -1.16 53.91 -13.57
CA PHE A 6 -0.98 52.57 -14.10
C PHE A 6 0.21 51.84 -13.46
N ILE A 7 1.35 52.52 -13.29
CA ILE A 7 2.54 51.96 -12.63
C ILE A 7 2.23 51.58 -11.17
N VAL A 8 1.52 52.48 -10.45
CA VAL A 8 1.16 52.22 -9.04
C VAL A 8 0.19 51.06 -8.93
N ILE A 9 -0.81 50.94 -9.80
CA ILE A 9 -1.76 49.84 -9.81
C ILE A 9 -1.04 48.51 -10.11
N THR A 10 -0.14 48.47 -11.11
CA THR A 10 0.61 47.29 -11.46
C THR A 10 1.55 46.85 -10.34
N ALA A 11 2.20 47.83 -9.68
CA ALA A 11 3.05 47.53 -8.51
C ALA A 11 2.21 47.02 -7.33
N LEU A 12 1.03 47.58 -7.05
CA LEU A 12 0.13 47.10 -6.01
C LEU A 12 -0.39 45.69 -6.29
N ILE A 13 -0.77 45.38 -7.55
CA ILE A 13 -1.16 44.04 -7.96
C ILE A 13 0.02 43.09 -7.80
N GLY A 14 1.23 43.49 -8.19
CA GLY A 14 2.44 42.68 -8.00
C GLY A 14 2.73 42.39 -6.53
N ILE A 15 2.59 43.41 -5.67
CA ILE A 15 2.75 43.25 -4.21
C ILE A 15 1.66 42.33 -3.63
N LEU A 16 0.40 42.48 -4.04
CA LEU A 16 -0.70 41.62 -3.60
C LEU A 16 -0.51 40.16 -4.03
N VAL A 17 -0.01 39.95 -5.25
CA VAL A 17 0.34 38.58 -5.74
C VAL A 17 1.50 38.02 -4.92
N LEU A 18 2.54 38.81 -4.68
CA LEU A 18 3.68 38.37 -3.85
C LEU A 18 3.25 38.06 -2.42
N LEU A 19 2.44 38.93 -1.79
CA LEU A 19 1.91 38.69 -0.46
C LEU A 19 1.04 37.42 -0.39
N ASN A 20 0.22 37.15 -1.41
CA ASN A 20 -0.56 35.89 -1.47
C ASN A 20 0.28 34.66 -1.75
N VAL A 21 1.36 34.78 -2.52
CA VAL A 21 2.26 33.66 -2.84
C VAL A 21 3.19 33.32 -1.66
N PHE A 22 3.58 34.34 -0.87
CA PHE A 22 4.49 34.19 0.27
C PHE A 22 3.80 34.23 1.63
N HIS A 23 2.48 34.32 1.68
CA HIS A 23 1.72 34.21 2.92
C HIS A 23 1.63 32.71 3.27
N GLU A 24 2.62 32.18 3.96
CA GLU A 24 2.47 30.96 4.75
C GLU A 24 1.56 31.32 5.93
N GLU A 25 0.26 31.10 5.76
CA GLU A 25 -0.59 30.97 6.93
C GLU A 25 -0.15 29.71 7.67
N ASP A 26 0.42 29.88 8.84
CA ASP A 26 0.42 28.86 9.88
C ASP A 26 -1.06 28.59 10.23
N SER A 27 -1.72 27.81 9.39
CA SER A 27 -3.10 27.42 9.65
C SER A 27 -3.10 26.48 10.85
N TYR A 28 -3.39 27.03 12.00
CA TYR A 28 -3.66 26.26 13.20
C TYR A 28 -4.86 25.37 12.94
N ASN A 29 -4.60 24.08 12.75
CA ASN A 29 -5.65 23.11 12.50
C ASN A 29 -6.22 22.62 13.83
N LEU A 30 -7.25 23.33 14.34
CA LEU A 30 -7.94 23.01 15.60
C LEU A 30 -8.37 21.54 15.67
N LYS A 31 -8.89 20.98 14.58
CA LYS A 31 -9.32 19.58 14.52
C LYS A 31 -8.15 18.62 14.69
N LEU A 32 -6.99 18.94 14.13
CA LEU A 32 -5.80 18.12 14.28
C LEU A 32 -5.28 18.14 15.72
N GLU A 33 -5.33 19.31 16.40
CA GLU A 33 -4.94 19.41 17.80
C GLU A 33 -5.92 18.68 18.73
N GLU A 34 -7.22 18.75 18.47
CA GLU A 34 -8.23 17.96 19.17
C GLU A 34 -7.97 16.44 19.01
N LEU A 35 -7.64 16.00 17.79
CA LEU A 35 -7.31 14.62 17.52
C LEU A 35 -6.01 14.19 18.22
N LYS A 36 -4.97 15.02 18.19
CA LYS A 36 -3.74 14.76 18.95
C LYS A 36 -4.02 14.58 20.43
N HIS A 37 -4.82 15.50 21.02
CA HIS A 37 -5.18 15.41 22.41
C HIS A 37 -6.00 14.14 22.71
N LYS A 38 -6.99 13.83 21.88
CA LYS A 38 -7.83 12.63 22.00
C LYS A 38 -7.02 11.34 22.00
N TYR A 39 -6.04 11.21 21.10
CA TYR A 39 -5.23 10.00 20.94
C TYR A 39 -3.96 9.98 21.81
N ALA A 40 -3.58 11.09 22.43
CA ALA A 40 -2.52 11.11 23.44
C ALA A 40 -2.94 10.40 24.74
N ILE A 41 -4.24 10.29 25.02
CA ILE A 41 -4.76 9.63 26.22
C ILE A 41 -4.72 8.12 25.98
N LYS A 42 -3.74 7.45 26.57
CA LYS A 42 -3.70 5.98 26.59
C LYS A 42 -4.81 5.47 27.50
N LYS A 43 -5.70 4.64 26.94
CA LYS A 43 -6.75 3.97 27.73
C LYS A 43 -6.07 2.94 28.64
N THR A 44 -6.24 3.08 29.95
CA THR A 44 -5.87 2.05 30.92
C THR A 44 -6.91 0.93 30.89
N PRO A 45 -6.51 -0.35 30.90
CA PRO A 45 -7.45 -1.46 31.03
C PRO A 45 -8.30 -1.31 32.31
N SER A 46 -9.59 -1.62 32.23
CA SER A 46 -10.52 -1.56 33.37
C SER A 46 -10.29 -2.70 34.37
N VAL A 47 -9.61 -3.76 33.95
CA VAL A 47 -9.32 -4.96 34.74
C VAL A 47 -7.85 -5.30 34.65
N ASP A 48 -7.22 -5.60 35.76
CA ASP A 48 -5.85 -6.15 35.83
C ASP A 48 -5.91 -7.68 35.83
N HIS A 49 -5.65 -8.30 34.71
CA HIS A 49 -5.73 -9.76 34.55
C HIS A 49 -4.75 -10.53 35.44
N ARG A 50 -3.64 -9.91 35.85
CA ARG A 50 -2.69 -10.52 36.81
C ARG A 50 -3.29 -10.84 38.17
N LYS A 51 -4.41 -10.21 38.52
CA LYS A 51 -5.13 -10.38 39.80
C LYS A 51 -6.24 -11.42 39.74
N LEU A 52 -6.45 -12.05 38.57
CA LEU A 52 -7.54 -13.00 38.39
C LEU A 52 -7.08 -14.43 38.75
N PRO A 53 -7.68 -15.08 39.77
CA PRO A 53 -7.29 -16.44 40.17
C PRO A 53 -7.41 -17.48 39.06
N ALA A 54 -8.32 -17.26 38.10
CA ALA A 54 -8.49 -18.14 36.93
C ALA A 54 -7.27 -18.20 36.00
N LEU A 55 -6.40 -17.17 36.06
CA LEU A 55 -5.20 -17.07 35.27
C LEU A 55 -3.91 -17.33 36.07
N ASP A 56 -4.01 -17.49 37.37
CA ASP A 56 -2.89 -17.78 38.29
C ASP A 56 -2.68 -19.30 38.40
N LYS A 57 -2.32 -19.91 37.27
CA LYS A 57 -2.03 -21.34 37.18
C LYS A 57 -1.13 -21.66 36.01
N VAL A 58 -0.55 -22.85 36.02
CA VAL A 58 0.15 -23.41 34.87
C VAL A 58 -0.87 -23.91 33.86
N PHE A 59 -0.71 -23.54 32.60
CA PHE A 59 -1.50 -24.03 31.48
C PHE A 59 -0.66 -25.02 30.67
N GLU A 60 -1.19 -26.22 30.44
CA GLU A 60 -0.53 -27.26 29.65
C GLU A 60 -0.72 -27.04 28.15
N THR A 61 -1.85 -26.45 27.76
CA THR A 61 -2.21 -26.22 26.38
C THR A 61 -2.75 -24.79 26.17
N PRO A 62 -2.56 -24.19 24.99
CA PRO A 62 -3.13 -22.89 24.70
C PRO A 62 -4.67 -22.90 24.67
N GLN A 63 -5.29 -24.05 24.42
CA GLN A 63 -6.73 -24.23 24.50
C GLN A 63 -7.26 -24.03 25.93
N GLU A 64 -6.50 -24.42 26.95
CA GLU A 64 -6.86 -24.16 28.36
C GLU A 64 -6.85 -22.67 28.69
N VAL A 65 -5.95 -21.89 28.07
CA VAL A 65 -5.96 -20.43 28.18
C VAL A 65 -7.23 -19.85 27.55
N THR A 66 -7.59 -20.33 26.36
CA THR A 66 -8.83 -19.90 25.70
C THR A 66 -10.06 -20.22 26.54
N GLU A 67 -10.14 -21.43 27.14
CA GLU A 67 -11.23 -21.79 28.07
C GLU A 67 -11.27 -20.86 29.29
N ALA A 68 -10.13 -20.52 29.86
CA ALA A 68 -10.05 -19.57 30.97
C ALA A 68 -10.56 -18.17 30.54
N CYS A 69 -10.21 -17.69 29.36
CA CYS A 69 -10.74 -16.45 28.79
C CYS A 69 -12.27 -16.52 28.63
N LEU A 70 -12.77 -17.60 28.04
CA LEU A 70 -14.21 -17.79 27.76
C LEU A 70 -15.05 -17.99 29.02
N SER A 71 -14.45 -18.32 30.15
CA SER A 71 -15.17 -18.40 31.43
C SER A 71 -15.72 -17.05 31.91
N CYS A 72 -15.12 -15.94 31.47
CA CYS A 72 -15.56 -14.57 31.75
C CYS A 72 -16.07 -13.86 30.49
N HIS A 73 -15.40 -14.08 29.32
CA HIS A 73 -15.76 -13.51 28.03
C HIS A 73 -16.62 -14.49 27.20
N THR A 74 -17.76 -14.86 27.74
CA THR A 74 -18.56 -16.02 27.32
C THR A 74 -19.00 -16.04 25.86
N GLU A 75 -19.28 -14.88 25.25
CA GLU A 75 -19.83 -14.76 23.89
C GLU A 75 -18.80 -14.25 22.85
N VAL A 76 -17.63 -13.82 23.30
CA VAL A 76 -16.62 -13.15 22.44
C VAL A 76 -16.10 -14.06 21.34
N HIS A 77 -16.01 -15.37 21.59
CA HIS A 77 -15.61 -16.33 20.56
C HIS A 77 -16.48 -16.26 19.29
N LYS A 78 -17.79 -15.97 19.40
CA LYS A 78 -18.70 -15.86 18.26
C LYS A 78 -18.34 -14.68 17.37
N GLU A 79 -17.95 -13.55 17.98
CA GLU A 79 -17.51 -12.35 17.25
C GLU A 79 -16.18 -12.62 16.50
N VAL A 80 -15.21 -13.25 17.19
CA VAL A 80 -13.92 -13.60 16.63
C VAL A 80 -14.09 -14.60 15.50
N MET A 81 -14.89 -15.65 15.68
CA MET A 81 -15.15 -16.69 14.69
C MET A 81 -15.91 -16.17 13.46
N ALA A 82 -16.66 -15.06 13.59
CA ALA A 82 -17.27 -14.38 12.47
C ALA A 82 -16.27 -13.51 11.67
N SER A 83 -15.05 -13.29 12.17
CA SER A 83 -14.06 -12.43 11.51
C SER A 83 -13.33 -13.12 10.37
N SER A 84 -12.77 -12.31 9.44
CA SER A 84 -11.92 -12.80 8.36
C SER A 84 -10.57 -13.36 8.85
N HIS A 85 -10.13 -12.98 10.04
CA HIS A 85 -8.91 -13.53 10.66
C HIS A 85 -9.07 -14.99 11.08
N TRP A 86 -10.29 -15.38 11.46
CA TRP A 86 -10.64 -16.77 11.77
C TRP A 86 -11.02 -17.55 10.51
N ASN A 87 -12.01 -17.07 9.75
CA ASN A 87 -12.58 -17.85 8.64
C ASN A 87 -11.64 -18.02 7.45
N TRP A 88 -10.67 -17.10 7.26
CA TRP A 88 -9.79 -17.06 6.09
C TRP A 88 -10.51 -17.08 4.74
N GLU A 89 -11.79 -16.85 4.76
CA GLU A 89 -12.62 -16.71 3.58
C GLU A 89 -13.79 -15.76 3.86
N ARG A 90 -14.40 -15.32 2.81
CA ARG A 90 -15.67 -14.58 2.81
C ARG A 90 -16.42 -14.91 1.55
N VAL A 91 -17.74 -14.91 1.65
CA VAL A 91 -18.62 -15.03 0.50
C VAL A 91 -18.81 -13.65 -0.11
N ALA A 92 -18.56 -13.54 -1.42
CA ALA A 92 -18.75 -12.31 -2.17
C ALA A 92 -19.26 -12.63 -3.58
N TYR A 93 -20.02 -11.71 -4.17
CA TYR A 93 -20.35 -11.80 -5.58
C TYR A 93 -19.17 -11.30 -6.41
N VAL A 94 -18.71 -12.12 -7.35
CA VAL A 94 -17.64 -11.78 -8.29
C VAL A 94 -18.23 -11.83 -9.70
N GLU A 95 -18.11 -10.74 -10.44
CA GLU A 95 -18.61 -10.69 -11.82
C GLU A 95 -17.97 -11.78 -12.68
N GLY A 96 -18.79 -12.49 -13.43
CA GLY A 96 -18.37 -13.64 -14.25
C GLY A 96 -18.14 -14.95 -13.50
N LYS A 97 -18.15 -14.94 -12.13
CA LYS A 97 -18.02 -16.14 -11.29
C LYS A 97 -19.24 -16.39 -10.40
N GLY A 98 -20.10 -15.37 -10.21
CA GLY A 98 -21.26 -15.46 -9.32
C GLY A 98 -20.88 -15.39 -7.84
N ILE A 99 -21.69 -16.00 -6.98
CA ILE A 99 -21.41 -16.09 -5.54
C ILE A 99 -20.22 -17.03 -5.32
N THR A 100 -19.13 -16.48 -4.83
CA THR A 100 -17.85 -17.17 -4.69
C THR A 100 -17.28 -16.93 -3.30
N SER A 101 -16.79 -17.99 -2.67
CA SER A 101 -15.96 -17.88 -1.47
C SER A 101 -14.54 -17.50 -1.89
N ALA A 102 -13.99 -16.44 -1.29
CA ALA A 102 -12.67 -15.95 -1.58
C ALA A 102 -11.92 -15.56 -0.30
N GLY A 103 -10.70 -16.06 -0.16
CA GLY A 103 -9.86 -15.77 0.98
C GLY A 103 -8.55 -16.55 0.95
N LYS A 104 -7.81 -16.57 2.05
CA LYS A 104 -6.53 -17.28 2.10
C LYS A 104 -6.64 -18.78 1.78
N LYS A 105 -7.80 -19.40 1.97
CA LYS A 105 -8.03 -20.80 1.63
C LYS A 105 -7.86 -21.09 0.15
N ASN A 106 -8.22 -20.16 -0.74
CA ASN A 106 -8.26 -20.40 -2.19
C ASN A 106 -7.67 -19.29 -3.06
N VAL A 107 -7.17 -18.20 -2.49
CA VAL A 107 -6.45 -17.15 -3.23
C VAL A 107 -5.06 -17.62 -3.57
N MET A 108 -4.73 -17.56 -4.85
CA MET A 108 -3.35 -17.71 -5.31
C MET A 108 -2.59 -16.38 -5.17
N ASN A 109 -1.31 -16.45 -4.88
CA ASN A 109 -0.46 -15.26 -4.78
C ASN A 109 0.92 -15.54 -5.38
N ASN A 110 1.67 -14.49 -5.73
CA ASN A 110 3.00 -14.63 -6.32
C ASN A 110 4.16 -14.22 -5.39
N PHE A 111 3.86 -13.75 -4.19
CA PHE A 111 4.88 -13.51 -3.15
C PHE A 111 5.21 -14.79 -2.34
N CYS A 112 4.56 -15.89 -2.64
CA CYS A 112 4.82 -17.28 -2.28
C CYS A 112 3.96 -18.20 -3.19
N VAL A 113 3.12 -19.07 -2.60
CA VAL A 113 2.07 -19.86 -3.24
C VAL A 113 0.78 -19.72 -2.42
N GLY A 114 -0.29 -20.42 -2.79
CA GLY A 114 -1.49 -20.51 -1.94
C GLY A 114 -1.24 -21.26 -0.63
N THR A 115 -2.19 -21.20 0.30
CA THR A 115 -2.09 -21.90 1.59
C THR A 115 -2.53 -23.36 1.52
N SER A 116 -3.44 -23.70 0.62
CA SER A 116 -3.89 -25.07 0.41
C SER A 116 -2.70 -26.01 0.23
N SER A 117 -2.73 -27.18 0.83
CA SER A 117 -1.63 -28.17 0.89
C SER A 117 -0.41 -27.76 1.73
N ASN A 118 -0.41 -26.57 2.33
CA ASN A 118 0.69 -26.05 3.14
C ASN A 118 0.19 -25.45 4.46
N GLU A 119 -1.01 -25.81 4.90
CA GLU A 119 -1.71 -25.22 6.04
C GLU A 119 -0.83 -25.22 7.29
N GLN A 120 -0.15 -26.32 7.61
CA GLN A 120 0.70 -26.44 8.80
C GLN A 120 1.76 -25.34 8.90
N SER A 121 2.39 -24.99 7.78
CA SER A 121 3.40 -23.93 7.72
C SER A 121 2.79 -22.52 7.57
N CYS A 122 1.68 -22.39 6.84
CA CYS A 122 1.06 -21.12 6.54
C CYS A 122 0.17 -20.57 7.66
N SER A 123 -0.34 -21.46 8.54
CA SER A 123 -1.29 -21.09 9.61
C SER A 123 -0.67 -20.31 10.78
N LYS A 124 0.63 -20.05 10.77
CA LYS A 124 1.25 -19.12 11.73
C LYS A 124 0.49 -17.78 11.82
N CYS A 125 -0.07 -17.30 10.70
CA CYS A 125 -0.86 -16.06 10.66
C CYS A 125 -2.38 -16.28 10.86
N HIS A 126 -2.83 -17.48 11.20
CA HIS A 126 -4.21 -17.77 11.58
C HIS A 126 -4.41 -17.51 13.07
N ILE A 127 -5.55 -16.94 13.45
CA ILE A 127 -5.88 -16.69 14.86
C ILE A 127 -6.48 -17.92 15.55
N GLY A 128 -5.90 -19.09 15.27
CA GLY A 128 -6.34 -20.37 15.83
C GLY A 128 -5.20 -21.37 15.94
N TYR A 129 -5.46 -22.45 16.67
CA TYR A 129 -4.54 -23.55 16.92
C TYR A 129 -4.96 -24.82 16.20
N GLY A 130 -4.00 -25.56 15.63
CA GLY A 130 -4.23 -26.89 15.10
C GLY A 130 -4.60 -26.95 13.62
N MET A 131 -4.43 -25.87 12.84
CA MET A 131 -4.66 -25.88 11.39
C MET A 131 -3.48 -26.55 10.67
N SER A 132 -3.41 -27.88 10.74
CA SER A 132 -2.37 -28.70 10.09
C SER A 132 -2.73 -29.11 8.66
N ASN A 133 -4.01 -29.02 8.29
CA ASN A 133 -4.54 -29.43 7.00
C ASN A 133 -5.90 -28.75 6.71
N ASN A 134 -6.52 -29.11 5.59
CA ASN A 134 -7.81 -28.57 5.14
C ASN A 134 -9.05 -29.10 5.90
N HIS A 135 -8.86 -29.91 6.95
CA HIS A 135 -9.93 -30.43 7.82
C HIS A 135 -9.98 -29.73 9.19
N PHE A 136 -9.43 -28.50 9.25
CA PHE A 136 -9.49 -27.69 10.48
C PHE A 136 -10.95 -27.42 10.87
N ASP A 137 -11.26 -27.67 12.16
CA ASP A 137 -12.59 -27.43 12.71
C ASP A 137 -12.78 -25.95 13.08
N PHE A 138 -13.45 -25.22 12.18
CA PHE A 138 -13.77 -23.81 12.35
C PHE A 138 -14.89 -23.55 13.39
N GLU A 139 -15.62 -24.59 13.83
CA GLU A 139 -16.68 -24.45 14.82
C GLU A 139 -16.18 -24.65 16.26
N ASN A 140 -14.94 -25.05 16.45
CA ASN A 140 -14.36 -25.29 17.77
C ASN A 140 -13.80 -23.99 18.39
N ALA A 141 -14.57 -23.36 19.26
CA ALA A 141 -14.19 -22.12 19.96
C ALA A 141 -12.92 -22.26 20.81
N ARG A 142 -12.58 -23.47 21.30
CA ARG A 142 -11.35 -23.70 22.08
C ARG A 142 -10.08 -23.43 21.26
N ASN A 143 -10.17 -23.53 19.95
CA ASN A 143 -9.03 -23.28 19.06
C ASN A 143 -8.81 -21.80 18.74
N VAL A 144 -9.64 -20.87 19.24
CA VAL A 144 -9.45 -19.44 19.07
C VAL A 144 -8.23 -18.95 19.86
N ASP A 145 -7.31 -18.28 19.18
CA ASP A 145 -6.10 -17.72 19.77
C ASP A 145 -6.32 -16.27 20.17
N CYS A 146 -6.74 -16.05 21.41
CA CYS A 146 -6.94 -14.71 21.97
C CYS A 146 -5.59 -14.00 22.21
N MET A 147 -4.57 -14.78 22.59
CA MET A 147 -3.26 -14.26 23.01
C MET A 147 -2.51 -13.56 21.86
N VAL A 148 -2.64 -14.04 20.63
CA VAL A 148 -1.91 -13.45 19.48
C VAL A 148 -2.22 -11.97 19.25
N CYS A 149 -3.45 -11.54 19.61
CA CYS A 149 -3.88 -10.13 19.51
C CYS A 149 -3.75 -9.37 20.82
N HIS A 150 -3.87 -10.06 21.96
CA HIS A 150 -4.02 -9.41 23.27
C HIS A 150 -2.80 -9.50 24.15
N ASP A 151 -1.76 -10.28 23.80
CA ASP A 151 -0.52 -10.34 24.58
C ASP A 151 0.15 -8.96 24.68
N ASN A 152 0.52 -8.58 25.91
CA ASN A 152 1.28 -7.38 26.20
C ASN A 152 2.60 -7.67 26.95
N SER A 153 2.95 -8.96 27.14
CA SER A 153 4.27 -9.37 27.63
C SER A 153 5.38 -9.21 26.57
N GLU A 154 5.00 -9.19 25.29
CA GLU A 154 5.88 -9.23 24.13
C GLU A 154 6.61 -10.60 23.96
N GLU A 155 6.18 -11.62 24.71
CA GLU A 155 6.76 -12.96 24.66
C GLU A 155 5.97 -13.95 23.80
N TYR A 156 4.73 -13.60 23.42
CA TYR A 156 3.91 -14.50 22.63
C TYR A 156 4.42 -14.61 21.21
N LEU A 157 4.89 -15.80 20.86
CA LEU A 157 5.39 -16.14 19.54
C LEU A 157 4.74 -17.43 19.04
N LYS A 158 4.18 -17.40 17.84
CA LYS A 158 3.73 -18.62 17.16
C LYS A 158 4.90 -19.35 16.54
N GLY A 159 4.97 -20.66 16.79
CA GLY A 159 6.03 -21.52 16.27
C GLY A 159 6.01 -21.65 14.74
N ALA A 160 7.19 -21.79 14.15
CA ALA A 160 7.32 -22.02 12.72
C ALA A 160 6.80 -23.41 12.35
N SER A 161 5.89 -23.50 11.38
CA SER A 161 5.28 -24.76 10.91
C SER A 161 4.59 -25.59 12.01
N MET A 162 4.14 -24.94 13.07
CA MET A 162 3.45 -25.59 14.20
C MET A 162 1.93 -25.47 14.10
N ALA A 163 1.37 -25.43 12.91
CA ALA A 163 -0.08 -25.38 12.69
C ALA A 163 -0.82 -24.28 13.47
N GLY A 164 -0.17 -23.13 13.70
CA GLY A 164 -0.72 -22.01 14.45
C GLY A 164 -0.57 -22.11 15.97
N TYR A 165 0.05 -23.14 16.51
CA TYR A 165 0.38 -23.21 17.93
C TYR A 165 1.49 -22.22 18.30
N PRO A 166 1.50 -21.74 19.56
CA PRO A 166 2.63 -20.97 20.09
C PRO A 166 3.89 -21.81 20.13
N ASP A 167 5.05 -21.14 20.10
CA ASP A 167 6.34 -21.79 20.31
C ASP A 167 6.38 -22.43 21.71
N ARG A 168 7.10 -23.54 21.82
CA ARG A 168 7.19 -24.30 23.08
C ARG A 168 7.89 -23.56 24.22
N THR A 169 8.59 -22.49 23.90
CA THR A 169 9.28 -21.63 24.89
C THR A 169 8.35 -20.61 25.51
N VAL A 170 7.12 -20.41 25.00
CA VAL A 170 6.16 -19.43 25.48
C VAL A 170 5.58 -19.86 26.83
N ASN A 171 5.70 -19.00 27.85
CA ASN A 171 5.02 -19.18 29.11
C ASN A 171 3.55 -18.73 29.00
N LEU A 172 2.65 -19.69 28.80
CA LEU A 172 1.23 -19.43 28.58
C LEU A 172 0.56 -18.68 29.75
N GLY A 173 0.97 -18.95 31.01
CA GLY A 173 0.45 -18.28 32.18
C GLY A 173 0.81 -16.80 32.24
N GLU A 174 2.06 -16.47 31.97
CA GLU A 174 2.55 -15.09 31.94
C GLU A 174 1.88 -14.29 30.82
N VAL A 175 1.78 -14.87 29.63
CA VAL A 175 1.06 -14.27 28.49
C VAL A 175 -0.41 -14.03 28.84
N ALA A 176 -1.12 -15.03 29.44
CA ALA A 176 -2.52 -14.91 29.81
C ALA A 176 -2.76 -13.80 30.85
N GLN A 177 -1.83 -13.61 31.78
CA GLN A 177 -1.90 -12.54 32.79
C GLN A 177 -1.56 -11.16 32.22
N SER A 178 -0.83 -11.08 31.09
CA SER A 178 -0.38 -9.82 30.48
C SER A 178 -1.39 -9.21 29.51
N VAL A 179 -2.50 -9.89 29.21
CA VAL A 179 -3.41 -9.47 28.14
C VAL A 179 -3.99 -8.08 28.31
N GLY A 180 -4.12 -7.38 27.20
CA GLY A 180 -4.61 -5.99 27.18
C GLY A 180 -5.03 -5.53 25.78
N THR A 181 -5.02 -4.22 25.56
CA THR A 181 -5.29 -3.65 24.24
C THR A 181 -4.21 -4.06 23.25
N PRO A 182 -4.58 -4.49 22.02
CA PRO A 182 -3.62 -4.87 21.00
C PRO A 182 -2.60 -3.78 20.68
N LYS A 183 -1.33 -4.15 20.62
CA LYS A 183 -0.18 -3.30 20.26
C LYS A 183 0.27 -3.56 18.82
N ARG A 184 1.22 -2.76 18.33
CA ARG A 184 1.85 -2.95 17.01
C ARG A 184 2.52 -4.32 16.88
N SER A 185 3.14 -4.82 17.94
CA SER A 185 3.79 -6.13 17.98
C SER A 185 2.82 -7.27 17.68
N ASN A 186 1.60 -7.22 18.22
CA ASN A 186 0.57 -8.23 17.95
C ASN A 186 0.21 -8.28 16.47
N CYS A 187 -0.17 -7.14 15.88
CA CYS A 187 -0.51 -7.05 14.45
C CYS A 187 0.70 -7.38 13.56
N GLY A 188 1.87 -6.83 13.93
CA GLY A 188 3.13 -6.95 13.20
C GLY A 188 3.64 -8.38 13.10
N SER A 189 3.39 -9.22 14.11
CA SER A 189 3.81 -10.63 14.12
C SER A 189 3.36 -11.40 12.87
N CYS A 190 2.25 -10.99 12.27
CA CYS A 190 1.69 -11.54 11.03
C CYS A 190 1.82 -10.58 9.85
N HIS A 191 1.45 -9.30 10.01
CA HIS A 191 1.35 -8.35 8.90
C HIS A 191 2.70 -7.88 8.36
N PHE A 192 3.75 -7.85 9.18
CA PHE A 192 5.10 -7.52 8.71
C PHE A 192 5.77 -8.69 7.98
N PHE A 193 5.35 -9.93 8.26
CA PHE A 193 5.97 -11.16 7.77
C PHE A 193 5.13 -11.89 6.69
N GLY A 194 4.17 -11.23 6.09
CA GLY A 194 3.40 -11.80 4.99
C GLY A 194 4.32 -12.27 3.85
N GLY A 195 4.17 -13.53 3.41
CA GLY A 195 5.05 -14.15 2.42
C GLY A 195 6.32 -14.78 3.01
N GLY A 196 6.37 -14.98 4.33
CA GLY A 196 7.42 -15.74 5.02
C GLY A 196 8.70 -14.95 5.33
N GLY A 197 8.65 -13.64 5.32
CA GLY A 197 9.78 -12.78 5.71
C GLY A 197 9.37 -11.32 5.88
N ASN A 198 10.22 -10.56 6.59
CA ASN A 198 9.98 -9.15 6.81
C ASN A 198 9.86 -8.41 5.47
N ASN A 199 8.82 -7.59 5.35
CA ASN A 199 8.58 -6.71 4.20
C ASN A 199 8.46 -7.42 2.82
N VAL A 200 8.16 -8.71 2.78
CA VAL A 200 8.05 -9.46 1.52
C VAL A 200 6.82 -9.01 0.73
N LYS A 201 5.66 -8.96 1.37
CA LYS A 201 4.36 -8.79 0.70
C LYS A 201 4.07 -7.34 0.32
N HIS A 202 3.94 -6.47 1.30
CA HIS A 202 3.36 -5.13 1.10
C HIS A 202 4.37 -4.07 0.65
N GLY A 203 5.55 -4.06 1.25
CA GLY A 203 6.56 -3.02 1.01
C GLY A 203 6.44 -1.80 1.91
N ASP A 204 5.28 -1.58 2.47
CA ASP A 204 4.94 -0.46 3.37
C ASP A 204 4.54 -0.91 4.78
N LEU A 205 4.62 -2.21 5.05
CA LEU A 205 4.41 -2.83 6.37
C LEU A 205 5.59 -3.72 6.71
N GLU A 206 6.40 -3.32 7.68
CA GLU A 206 7.65 -3.95 8.05
C GLU A 206 7.97 -3.80 9.54
N MET A 207 8.93 -4.60 10.05
CA MET A 207 9.34 -4.60 11.45
C MET A 207 9.77 -3.23 11.98
N ALA A 208 10.37 -2.38 11.15
CA ALA A 208 10.76 -1.04 11.57
C ALA A 208 9.56 -0.20 12.06
N MET A 209 8.33 -0.55 11.67
CA MET A 209 7.12 0.11 12.13
C MET A 209 6.82 -0.11 13.62
N LEU A 210 7.48 -1.07 14.28
CA LEU A 210 7.39 -1.26 15.74
C LEU A 210 7.90 -0.03 16.50
N SER A 211 9.02 0.53 16.01
CA SER A 211 9.64 1.72 16.62
C SER A 211 10.24 2.58 15.51
N THR A 212 9.41 3.35 14.85
CA THR A 212 9.82 4.19 13.71
C THR A 212 9.84 5.67 14.06
N GLY A 213 10.53 6.47 13.22
CA GLY A 213 10.52 7.93 13.29
C GLY A 213 9.45 8.55 12.40
N ARG A 214 9.16 9.83 12.62
CA ARG A 214 8.22 10.64 11.85
C ARG A 214 8.60 10.74 10.35
N ASP A 215 9.87 10.60 10.03
CA ASP A 215 10.38 10.59 8.66
C ASP A 215 9.98 9.34 7.87
N VAL A 216 9.74 8.23 8.56
CA VAL A 216 9.23 6.99 7.96
C VAL A 216 7.70 7.03 7.84
N ASP A 217 7.01 7.33 8.96
CA ASP A 217 5.55 7.48 8.99
C ASP A 217 5.13 8.51 10.05
N VAL A 218 4.41 9.55 9.64
CA VAL A 218 4.00 10.65 10.54
C VAL A 218 3.00 10.22 11.60
N HIS A 219 2.20 9.19 11.34
CA HIS A 219 1.18 8.71 12.26
C HIS A 219 1.77 7.73 13.28
N MET A 220 2.62 6.83 12.83
CA MET A 220 3.22 5.79 13.67
C MET A 220 4.54 6.21 14.30
N GLY A 221 5.21 7.24 13.79
CA GLY A 221 6.48 7.70 14.29
C GLY A 221 6.46 8.07 15.78
N ALA A 222 7.44 7.60 16.56
CA ALA A 222 7.55 7.87 18.00
C ALA A 222 7.70 9.37 18.31
N ASN A 223 8.34 10.12 17.42
CA ASN A 223 8.44 11.59 17.44
C ASN A 223 7.38 12.27 16.55
N GLY A 224 6.35 11.53 16.11
CA GLY A 224 5.15 12.00 15.42
C GLY A 224 3.93 11.86 16.33
N MET A 225 2.86 11.24 15.80
CA MET A 225 1.63 10.98 16.55
C MET A 225 1.72 9.73 17.45
N ASN A 226 2.64 8.83 17.17
CA ASN A 226 2.85 7.54 17.87
C ASN A 226 1.57 6.69 17.98
N LEU A 227 0.77 6.63 16.91
CA LEU A 227 -0.50 5.90 16.87
C LEU A 227 -0.26 4.41 16.67
N ASP A 228 -1.05 3.60 17.36
CA ASP A 228 -1.10 2.16 17.15
C ASP A 228 -2.01 1.78 15.97
N CYS A 229 -1.86 0.56 15.46
CA CYS A 229 -2.63 0.05 14.32
C CYS A 229 -4.15 0.17 14.55
N VAL A 230 -4.61 -0.14 15.76
CA VAL A 230 -6.02 -0.10 16.17
C VAL A 230 -6.62 1.30 16.19
N THR A 231 -5.80 2.35 16.09
CA THR A 231 -6.29 3.74 16.00
C THR A 231 -6.95 4.01 14.64
N CYS A 232 -6.38 3.49 13.56
CA CYS A 232 -6.93 3.59 12.20
C CYS A 232 -7.79 2.37 11.86
N HIS A 233 -7.35 1.18 12.24
CA HIS A 233 -8.07 -0.07 12.09
C HIS A 233 -8.97 -0.30 13.32
N THR A 234 -10.00 0.56 13.44
CA THR A 234 -10.95 0.48 14.55
C THR A 234 -11.70 -0.84 14.54
N THR A 235 -12.10 -1.31 15.72
CA THR A 235 -12.71 -2.61 15.88
C THR A 235 -14.03 -2.46 16.61
N GLU A 236 -15.07 -3.08 16.07
CA GLU A 236 -16.35 -3.25 16.70
C GLU A 236 -16.74 -4.72 16.63
N ASN A 237 -17.06 -5.35 17.77
CA ASN A 237 -17.39 -6.78 17.87
C ASN A 237 -16.35 -7.66 17.14
N HIS A 238 -15.06 -7.42 17.36
CA HIS A 238 -13.92 -8.08 16.70
C HIS A 238 -13.89 -7.98 15.16
N GLN A 239 -14.76 -7.14 14.56
CA GLN A 239 -14.70 -6.81 13.14
C GLN A 239 -13.79 -5.61 12.94
N ILE A 240 -12.57 -5.87 12.46
CA ILE A 240 -11.53 -4.85 12.26
C ILE A 240 -11.79 -4.14 10.93
N THR A 241 -11.75 -2.80 10.94
CA THR A 241 -11.83 -2.00 9.71
C THR A 241 -10.55 -2.12 8.87
N GLY A 242 -10.64 -1.85 7.57
CA GLY A 242 -9.49 -1.89 6.67
C GLY A 242 -9.35 -3.22 5.94
N LYS A 243 -10.42 -3.71 5.35
CA LYS A 243 -10.45 -4.89 4.47
C LYS A 243 -9.36 -4.83 3.40
N LEU A 244 -8.75 -5.97 3.09
CA LEU A 244 -7.79 -6.11 2.01
C LEU A 244 -8.48 -5.93 0.65
N TYR A 245 -8.59 -4.69 0.21
CA TYR A 245 -9.37 -4.30 -0.95
C TYR A 245 -8.69 -4.62 -2.30
N SER A 246 -7.38 -4.84 -2.32
CA SER A 246 -6.65 -5.23 -3.55
C SER A 246 -7.01 -6.63 -4.07
N VAL A 247 -7.81 -7.37 -3.32
CA VAL A 247 -8.32 -8.70 -3.67
C VAL A 247 -9.80 -8.82 -3.31
N SER A 248 -10.53 -7.72 -3.26
CA SER A 248 -11.93 -7.67 -2.86
C SER A 248 -12.83 -7.16 -3.97
N PRO A 249 -13.93 -7.87 -4.31
CA PRO A 249 -14.87 -7.46 -5.32
C PRO A 249 -15.79 -6.31 -4.87
N ASP A 250 -15.78 -5.95 -3.59
CA ASP A 250 -16.59 -4.85 -3.05
C ASP A 250 -15.72 -3.81 -2.34
N ASN A 251 -16.25 -2.58 -2.23
CA ASN A 251 -15.58 -1.43 -1.61
C ASN A 251 -16.17 -1.11 -0.23
N THR A 252 -16.27 -2.12 0.62
CA THR A 252 -16.82 -1.99 1.98
C THR A 252 -15.72 -2.08 3.05
N ASN A 253 -16.06 -1.67 4.27
CA ASN A 253 -15.19 -1.77 5.46
C ASN A 253 -13.77 -1.22 5.24
N ARG A 254 -13.67 0.02 4.72
CA ARG A 254 -12.42 0.72 4.46
C ARG A 254 -11.97 1.51 5.69
N SER A 255 -10.65 1.50 5.93
CA SER A 255 -10.00 2.52 6.74
C SER A 255 -9.52 3.63 5.81
N THR A 256 -9.98 4.87 6.03
CA THR A 256 -9.70 6.01 5.13
C THR A 256 -9.11 7.20 5.88
N CYS A 257 -8.41 8.05 5.16
CA CYS A 257 -7.82 9.26 5.72
C CYS A 257 -8.90 10.23 6.23
N GLU A 258 -10.06 10.23 5.59
CA GLU A 258 -11.20 11.09 5.91
C GLU A 258 -11.87 10.77 7.25
N GLN A 259 -11.54 9.64 7.90
CA GLN A 259 -11.96 9.36 9.29
C GLN A 259 -11.41 10.41 10.27
N CYS A 260 -10.25 10.98 9.96
CA CYS A 260 -9.60 12.00 10.78
C CYS A 260 -9.38 13.32 10.06
N HIS A 261 -9.07 13.29 8.77
CA HIS A 261 -8.84 14.47 7.94
C HIS A 261 -10.13 14.91 7.24
N THR A 262 -10.25 16.20 6.94
CA THR A 262 -11.37 16.73 6.15
C THR A 262 -11.21 16.37 4.67
N ASN A 263 -12.29 16.46 3.88
CA ASN A 263 -12.24 16.24 2.43
C ASN A 263 -11.46 17.35 1.67
N THR A 264 -11.18 18.47 2.34
CA THR A 264 -10.41 19.60 1.81
C THR A 264 -9.29 19.99 2.78
N PRO A 265 -8.29 19.10 2.98
CA PRO A 265 -7.29 19.26 4.04
C PRO A 265 -6.21 20.31 3.72
N HIS A 266 -6.14 20.79 2.48
CA HIS A 266 -5.10 21.71 2.03
C HIS A 266 -5.63 23.16 1.94
N LEU A 267 -4.75 24.13 2.17
CA LEU A 267 -5.07 25.56 1.96
C LEU A 267 -5.33 25.88 0.48
N SER A 268 -4.60 25.21 -0.41
CA SER A 268 -4.73 25.39 -1.85
C SER A 268 -5.94 24.65 -2.42
N ASN A 269 -6.89 25.39 -2.99
CA ASN A 269 -8.03 24.84 -3.71
C ASN A 269 -7.62 24.00 -4.95
N VAL A 270 -6.46 24.30 -5.54
CA VAL A 270 -5.92 23.48 -6.65
C VAL A 270 -5.56 22.09 -6.15
N VAL A 271 -4.86 21.99 -5.01
CA VAL A 271 -4.49 20.73 -4.40
C VAL A 271 -5.73 19.97 -3.91
N ASN A 272 -6.69 20.65 -3.28
CA ASN A 272 -7.95 20.03 -2.85
C ASN A 272 -8.75 19.43 -4.03
N ARG A 273 -8.71 20.04 -5.21
CA ARG A 273 -9.34 19.47 -6.42
C ARG A 273 -8.70 18.16 -6.88
N HIS A 274 -7.40 17.95 -6.63
CA HIS A 274 -6.75 16.68 -6.95
C HIS A 274 -7.34 15.51 -6.15
N SER A 275 -7.80 15.74 -4.92
CA SER A 275 -8.34 14.67 -4.05
C SER A 275 -9.58 13.96 -4.63
N SER A 276 -10.23 14.53 -5.65
CA SER A 276 -11.33 13.87 -6.37
C SER A 276 -10.86 12.73 -7.28
N LYS A 277 -9.63 12.78 -7.80
CA LYS A 277 -9.08 11.81 -8.76
C LYS A 277 -7.71 11.24 -8.36
N VAL A 278 -7.05 11.82 -7.36
CA VAL A 278 -5.75 11.39 -6.85
C VAL A 278 -5.93 11.07 -5.37
N SER A 279 -5.54 9.88 -4.96
CA SER A 279 -5.60 9.50 -3.54
C SER A 279 -4.58 10.28 -2.71
N CYS A 280 -4.84 10.45 -1.43
CA CYS A 280 -3.92 11.10 -0.51
C CYS A 280 -2.54 10.43 -0.52
N GLN A 281 -2.52 9.10 -0.57
CA GLN A 281 -1.31 8.29 -0.60
C GLN A 281 -0.43 8.57 -1.83
N ALA A 282 -1.03 8.95 -2.96
CA ALA A 282 -0.28 9.21 -4.19
C ALA A 282 0.73 10.37 -4.05
N CYS A 283 0.40 11.36 -3.19
CA CYS A 283 1.30 12.47 -2.88
C CYS A 283 2.05 12.25 -1.56
N HIS A 284 1.36 11.70 -0.54
CA HIS A 284 1.91 11.60 0.81
C HIS A 284 2.78 10.37 1.04
N ILE A 285 2.86 9.44 0.08
CA ILE A 285 3.78 8.29 0.12
C ILE A 285 4.68 8.31 -1.12
N PRO A 286 5.69 9.19 -1.16
CA PRO A 286 6.59 9.33 -2.31
C PRO A 286 7.46 8.10 -2.55
N GLN A 287 7.74 7.34 -1.48
CA GLN A 287 8.53 6.11 -1.47
C GLN A 287 8.03 5.16 -0.39
N TYR A 288 8.19 3.87 -0.63
CA TYR A 288 7.97 2.81 0.36
C TYR A 288 9.24 1.97 0.54
N ALA A 289 9.22 0.98 1.45
CA ALA A 289 10.40 0.22 1.87
C ALA A 289 11.53 1.16 2.35
N LYS A 290 11.19 2.11 3.20
CA LYS A 290 12.10 3.19 3.61
C LYS A 290 13.21 2.71 4.53
N VAL A 291 12.98 1.69 5.36
CA VAL A 291 13.96 1.18 6.31
C VAL A 291 14.51 -0.16 5.85
N ASN A 292 13.68 -1.17 5.69
CA ASN A 292 14.10 -2.47 5.19
C ASN A 292 13.69 -2.63 3.72
N ALA A 293 14.50 -3.38 2.96
CA ALA A 293 14.18 -3.72 1.59
C ALA A 293 12.90 -4.56 1.50
N THR A 294 12.18 -4.41 0.39
CA THR A 294 11.02 -5.25 0.06
C THR A 294 11.33 -6.16 -1.11
N LYS A 295 10.76 -7.37 -1.09
CA LYS A 295 10.90 -8.31 -2.21
C LYS A 295 10.08 -7.83 -3.40
N MET A 296 10.72 -7.61 -4.54
CA MET A 296 10.09 -7.14 -5.78
C MET A 296 9.86 -8.26 -6.77
N SER A 297 10.68 -9.31 -6.71
CA SER A 297 10.57 -10.44 -7.63
C SER A 297 10.87 -11.74 -6.91
N TRP A 298 10.17 -12.81 -7.34
CA TRP A 298 10.40 -14.17 -6.87
C TRP A 298 10.31 -15.16 -8.02
N LYS A 299 11.42 -15.85 -8.31
CA LYS A 299 11.52 -16.86 -9.38
C LYS A 299 11.57 -18.25 -8.79
N TRP A 300 10.46 -18.98 -8.85
CA TRP A 300 10.38 -20.38 -8.44
C TRP A 300 11.08 -21.33 -9.41
N SER A 301 11.18 -20.98 -10.69
CA SER A 301 11.91 -21.78 -11.69
C SER A 301 13.39 -21.97 -11.37
N ASP A 302 13.97 -21.10 -10.57
CA ASP A 302 15.36 -21.19 -10.12
C ASP A 302 15.54 -22.10 -8.89
N ALA A 303 14.45 -22.51 -8.23
CA ALA A 303 14.51 -23.34 -7.02
C ALA A 303 14.99 -24.76 -7.31
N GLY A 304 15.57 -25.41 -6.31
CA GLY A 304 16.05 -26.80 -6.39
C GLY A 304 17.51 -26.97 -6.77
N LYS A 305 18.28 -25.90 -6.96
CA LYS A 305 19.73 -26.01 -7.19
C LYS A 305 20.42 -26.41 -5.89
N LEU A 306 21.31 -27.37 -5.98
CA LEU A 306 22.11 -27.88 -4.86
C LEU A 306 23.59 -27.56 -5.11
N LYS A 307 24.34 -27.31 -4.05
CA LYS A 307 25.81 -27.17 -4.09
C LYS A 307 26.41 -28.38 -3.36
N ASP A 308 27.21 -29.12 -4.06
CA ASP A 308 27.78 -30.40 -3.55
C ASP A 308 26.70 -31.35 -2.98
N GLY A 309 25.52 -31.39 -3.61
CA GLY A 309 24.38 -32.19 -3.18
C GLY A 309 23.61 -31.66 -1.97
N GLN A 310 23.97 -30.47 -1.46
CA GLN A 310 23.33 -29.88 -0.29
C GLN A 310 22.57 -28.57 -0.66
N PRO A 311 21.42 -28.30 -0.02
CA PRO A 311 20.75 -27.03 -0.14
C PRO A 311 21.64 -25.87 0.32
N TYR A 312 21.54 -24.73 -0.34
CA TYR A 312 22.31 -23.54 0.01
C TYR A 312 21.48 -22.26 -0.10
N GLU A 313 21.98 -21.21 0.52
CA GLU A 313 21.41 -19.87 0.49
C GLU A 313 22.50 -18.87 0.13
N GLU A 314 22.12 -17.80 -0.56
CA GLU A 314 22.98 -16.67 -0.89
C GLU A 314 22.28 -15.38 -0.44
N GLU A 315 23.08 -14.41 0.01
CA GLU A 315 22.61 -13.11 0.46
C GLU A 315 23.19 -11.99 -0.39
N ASP A 316 22.44 -10.90 -0.50
CA ASP A 316 22.93 -9.64 -1.07
C ASP A 316 23.78 -8.86 -0.06
N SER A 317 24.33 -7.73 -0.49
CA SER A 317 25.17 -6.86 0.38
C SER A 317 24.41 -6.24 1.56
N LEU A 318 23.08 -6.38 1.60
CA LEU A 318 22.23 -5.85 2.67
C LEU A 318 21.74 -6.97 3.61
N GLY A 319 22.21 -8.21 3.42
CA GLY A 319 21.81 -9.38 4.22
C GLY A 319 20.42 -9.93 3.87
N ASN A 320 19.89 -9.61 2.68
CA ASN A 320 18.66 -10.24 2.22
C ASN A 320 19.01 -11.47 1.38
N HIS A 321 18.31 -12.57 1.59
CA HIS A 321 18.47 -13.75 0.73
C HIS A 321 18.13 -13.38 -0.72
N ASN A 322 19.08 -13.47 -1.64
CA ASN A 322 18.87 -13.32 -3.07
C ASN A 322 18.66 -14.68 -3.77
N TYR A 323 19.03 -15.78 -3.11
CA TYR A 323 18.75 -17.16 -3.50
C TYR A 323 18.55 -18.07 -2.29
N MET A 324 17.65 -19.03 -2.42
CA MET A 324 17.47 -20.16 -1.49
C MET A 324 17.12 -21.41 -2.30
N SER A 325 17.78 -22.53 -2.07
CA SER A 325 17.48 -23.80 -2.78
C SER A 325 16.00 -24.19 -2.69
N ILE A 326 15.38 -23.97 -1.54
CA ILE A 326 13.96 -24.27 -1.28
C ILE A 326 12.98 -23.30 -1.93
N LYS A 327 13.42 -22.12 -2.41
CA LYS A 327 12.52 -21.04 -2.85
C LYS A 327 12.91 -20.38 -4.18
N GLY A 328 14.16 -20.58 -4.67
CA GLY A 328 14.67 -19.93 -5.89
C GLY A 328 15.26 -18.54 -5.65
N SER A 329 15.17 -17.70 -6.66
CA SER A 329 15.86 -16.38 -6.69
C SER A 329 14.92 -15.24 -6.35
N PHE A 330 15.49 -14.19 -5.74
CA PHE A 330 14.77 -12.99 -5.31
C PHE A 330 15.47 -11.70 -5.75
N VAL A 331 14.67 -10.66 -5.94
CA VAL A 331 15.16 -9.29 -6.09
C VAL A 331 14.54 -8.43 -4.98
N TRP A 332 15.41 -7.75 -4.24
CA TRP A 332 15.02 -6.83 -3.18
C TRP A 332 15.33 -5.39 -3.57
N LYS A 333 14.48 -4.46 -3.13
CA LYS A 333 14.72 -3.03 -3.33
C LYS A 333 14.34 -2.25 -2.08
N LYS A 334 15.05 -1.14 -1.85
CA LYS A 334 14.80 -0.17 -0.77
C LYS A 334 14.50 1.20 -1.36
N ASN A 335 13.76 2.05 -0.64
CA ASN A 335 13.39 3.39 -1.08
C ASN A 335 12.73 3.40 -2.48
N VAL A 336 11.73 2.55 -2.65
CA VAL A 336 11.10 2.32 -3.96
C VAL A 336 10.06 3.41 -4.24
N THR A 337 10.17 4.06 -5.39
CA THR A 337 9.10 4.91 -5.93
C THR A 337 7.94 4.03 -6.37
N PRO A 338 6.70 4.27 -5.91
CA PRO A 338 5.54 3.50 -6.33
C PRO A 338 5.26 3.59 -7.83
N ASP A 339 4.67 2.54 -8.39
CA ASP A 339 3.87 2.63 -9.61
C ASP A 339 2.48 3.18 -9.30
N TYR A 340 1.75 3.65 -10.31
CA TYR A 340 0.44 4.26 -10.13
C TYR A 340 -0.58 3.61 -11.06
N VAL A 341 -1.78 3.36 -10.51
CA VAL A 341 -2.91 2.80 -11.26
C VAL A 341 -4.21 3.52 -10.90
N TRP A 342 -5.21 3.45 -11.78
CA TRP A 342 -6.59 3.79 -11.42
C TRP A 342 -7.18 2.70 -10.56
N PHE A 343 -7.93 3.09 -9.53
CA PHE A 343 -8.56 2.15 -8.62
C PHE A 343 -9.86 2.72 -8.04
N ASN A 344 -10.96 1.96 -8.16
CA ASN A 344 -12.27 2.35 -7.65
C ASN A 344 -12.65 1.70 -6.31
N GLY A 345 -11.73 0.95 -5.72
CA GLY A 345 -11.95 0.24 -4.45
C GLY A 345 -12.33 -1.23 -4.62
N THR A 346 -12.47 -1.72 -5.85
CA THR A 346 -12.82 -3.13 -6.13
C THR A 346 -11.73 -3.83 -6.94
N ALA A 347 -11.56 -5.12 -6.71
CA ALA A 347 -10.58 -5.94 -7.41
C ALA A 347 -11.06 -7.37 -7.60
N GLU A 348 -10.62 -7.98 -8.69
CA GLU A 348 -10.66 -9.42 -8.87
C GLU A 348 -9.36 -10.07 -8.40
N GLN A 349 -9.43 -11.37 -8.17
CA GLN A 349 -8.27 -12.16 -7.77
C GLN A 349 -8.26 -13.50 -8.51
N HIS A 350 -7.06 -14.00 -8.76
CA HIS A 350 -6.85 -15.33 -9.29
C HIS A 350 -7.04 -16.35 -8.17
N LEU A 351 -8.05 -17.20 -8.32
CA LEU A 351 -8.35 -18.25 -7.36
C LEU A 351 -7.71 -19.56 -7.78
N LEU A 352 -7.54 -20.44 -6.81
CA LEU A 352 -7.13 -21.81 -7.04
C LEU A 352 -8.09 -22.50 -8.02
N GLY A 353 -7.54 -23.06 -9.10
CA GLY A 353 -8.32 -23.70 -10.18
C GLY A 353 -8.74 -22.77 -11.33
N ASP A 354 -8.56 -21.46 -11.22
CA ASP A 354 -8.83 -20.53 -12.34
C ASP A 354 -7.90 -20.81 -13.53
N SER A 355 -8.45 -20.69 -14.73
CA SER A 355 -7.68 -20.76 -15.97
C SER A 355 -6.85 -19.50 -16.19
N ILE A 356 -5.64 -19.68 -16.73
CA ILE A 356 -4.76 -18.58 -17.13
C ILE A 356 -5.31 -17.92 -18.38
N LYS A 357 -5.56 -16.60 -18.33
CA LYS A 357 -6.13 -15.81 -19.42
C LYS A 357 -5.09 -14.95 -20.15
N SER A 358 -3.98 -14.65 -19.52
CA SER A 358 -2.93 -13.76 -20.07
C SER A 358 -1.57 -14.09 -19.46
N VAL A 359 -0.50 -13.64 -20.12
CA VAL A 359 0.87 -13.67 -19.62
C VAL A 359 1.42 -12.23 -19.68
N PRO A 360 1.91 -11.69 -18.57
CA PRO A 360 1.95 -12.27 -17.22
C PRO A 360 0.55 -12.56 -16.66
N VAL A 361 0.44 -13.62 -15.83
CA VAL A 361 -0.80 -13.94 -15.13
C VAL A 361 -1.08 -12.86 -14.10
N GLN A 362 -2.22 -12.21 -14.21
CA GLN A 362 -2.65 -11.23 -13.23
C GLN A 362 -3.20 -11.95 -12.00
N MET A 363 -2.45 -11.91 -10.89
CA MET A 363 -2.86 -12.53 -9.62
C MET A 363 -3.99 -11.76 -8.95
N ASN A 364 -4.09 -10.48 -9.24
CA ASN A 364 -5.24 -9.62 -8.98
C ASN A 364 -5.36 -8.56 -10.07
N ILE A 365 -6.60 -8.07 -10.27
CA ILE A 365 -6.90 -6.99 -11.21
C ILE A 365 -7.58 -5.88 -10.40
N LEU A 366 -6.93 -4.74 -10.27
CA LEU A 366 -7.50 -3.56 -9.66
C LEU A 366 -8.39 -2.85 -10.67
N HIS A 367 -9.69 -2.69 -10.35
CA HIS A 367 -10.63 -2.03 -11.24
C HIS A 367 -10.55 -0.51 -11.12
N GLY A 368 -10.67 0.15 -12.24
CA GLY A 368 -10.70 1.60 -12.29
C GLY A 368 -10.27 2.17 -13.64
N SER A 369 -10.71 3.39 -13.92
CA SER A 369 -10.33 4.15 -15.09
C SER A 369 -10.53 5.63 -14.84
N HIS A 370 -10.00 6.49 -15.73
CA HIS A 370 -10.23 7.93 -15.67
C HIS A 370 -11.73 8.30 -15.69
N ASN A 371 -12.55 7.57 -16.47
CA ASN A 371 -13.96 7.85 -16.65
C ASN A 371 -14.84 7.32 -15.50
N ASP A 372 -14.33 6.45 -14.67
CA ASP A 372 -15.02 5.96 -13.48
C ASP A 372 -14.99 7.04 -12.38
N ARG A 373 -16.18 7.47 -11.93
CA ARG A 373 -16.33 8.54 -10.93
C ARG A 373 -15.74 8.16 -9.57
N ASN A 374 -15.75 6.87 -9.25
CA ASN A 374 -15.25 6.34 -7.98
C ASN A 374 -13.74 6.06 -8.01
N SER A 375 -13.12 6.12 -9.19
CA SER A 375 -11.70 5.84 -9.34
C SER A 375 -10.82 7.01 -8.92
N LYS A 376 -9.76 6.67 -8.21
CA LYS A 376 -8.63 7.56 -7.90
C LYS A 376 -7.32 6.90 -8.36
N ILE A 377 -6.34 7.72 -8.68
CA ILE A 377 -4.96 7.27 -8.90
C ILE A 377 -4.38 6.91 -7.53
N ILE A 378 -3.94 5.66 -7.38
CA ILE A 378 -3.32 5.16 -6.15
C ILE A 378 -1.88 4.69 -6.41
N PRO A 379 -0.98 4.81 -5.41
CA PRO A 379 0.34 4.21 -5.48
C PRO A 379 0.25 2.70 -5.22
N VAL A 380 1.02 1.93 -5.99
CA VAL A 380 1.09 0.47 -5.85
C VAL A 380 2.52 -0.03 -5.89
N LYS A 381 2.77 -1.13 -5.19
CA LYS A 381 3.90 -2.03 -5.41
C LYS A 381 3.47 -3.08 -6.41
N ILE A 382 4.26 -3.32 -7.46
CA ILE A 382 4.07 -4.44 -8.38
C ILE A 382 5.06 -5.53 -8.00
N HIS A 383 4.55 -6.69 -7.57
CA HIS A 383 5.37 -7.87 -7.31
C HIS A 383 5.33 -8.80 -8.51
N VAL A 384 6.48 -9.08 -9.07
CA VAL A 384 6.65 -9.97 -10.22
C VAL A 384 7.07 -11.35 -9.72
N GLY A 385 6.47 -12.39 -10.28
CA GLY A 385 6.85 -13.75 -9.97
C GLY A 385 6.97 -14.61 -11.23
N ASP A 386 7.61 -15.76 -11.08
CA ASP A 386 7.43 -16.84 -12.02
C ASP A 386 6.99 -18.07 -11.20
N GLN A 387 5.87 -18.66 -11.56
CA GLN A 387 5.22 -19.70 -10.77
C GLN A 387 4.95 -20.93 -11.61
N ILE A 388 4.88 -22.05 -10.92
CA ILE A 388 4.59 -23.36 -11.52
C ILE A 388 3.14 -23.41 -12.04
N TYR A 389 2.94 -23.92 -13.24
CA TYR A 389 1.62 -24.10 -13.86
C TYR A 389 1.51 -25.42 -14.62
N ASP A 390 0.28 -25.93 -14.76
CA ASP A 390 -0.05 -27.09 -15.58
C ASP A 390 -0.22 -26.66 -17.04
N LYS A 391 0.60 -27.23 -17.93
CA LYS A 391 0.63 -26.88 -19.36
C LYS A 391 -0.61 -27.34 -20.12
N VAL A 392 -1.26 -28.42 -19.66
CA VAL A 392 -2.42 -29.01 -20.34
C VAL A 392 -3.71 -28.35 -19.85
N TYR A 393 -3.88 -28.24 -18.52
CA TYR A 393 -5.07 -27.63 -17.95
C TYR A 393 -5.00 -26.10 -17.93
N ASN A 394 -3.86 -25.52 -18.29
CA ASN A 394 -3.63 -24.06 -18.36
C ASN A 394 -4.06 -23.32 -17.07
N ARG A 395 -3.57 -23.80 -15.93
CA ARG A 395 -3.86 -23.23 -14.59
C ARG A 395 -2.62 -23.26 -13.71
N LEU A 396 -2.57 -22.36 -12.72
CA LEU A 396 -1.50 -22.39 -11.72
C LEU A 396 -1.60 -23.66 -10.88
N ILE A 397 -0.47 -24.25 -10.58
CA ILE A 397 -0.33 -25.40 -9.69
C ILE A 397 -0.19 -24.90 -8.26
N GLN A 398 -0.87 -25.57 -7.33
CA GLN A 398 -0.66 -25.43 -5.89
C GLN A 398 0.27 -26.55 -5.43
N PRO A 399 1.58 -26.34 -5.34
CA PRO A 399 2.50 -27.40 -4.95
C PRO A 399 2.45 -27.64 -3.45
N LYS A 400 2.72 -28.87 -3.02
CA LYS A 400 3.05 -29.17 -1.63
C LYS A 400 4.49 -28.74 -1.38
N LEU A 401 4.69 -27.70 -0.57
CA LEU A 401 6.03 -27.20 -0.24
C LEU A 401 6.58 -27.75 1.05
N PHE A 402 5.74 -27.76 2.10
CA PHE A 402 6.14 -28.21 3.44
C PHE A 402 5.93 -29.71 3.63
N GLY A 403 6.92 -30.37 4.18
CA GLY A 403 6.90 -31.75 4.69
C GLY A 403 7.76 -31.84 5.95
N GLU A 404 7.46 -32.80 6.83
CA GLU A 404 8.25 -33.04 8.05
C GLU A 404 9.54 -33.80 7.75
N THR A 405 9.45 -34.76 6.85
CA THR A 405 10.54 -35.67 6.49
C THR A 405 10.79 -35.73 4.98
N GLU A 406 11.94 -36.24 4.59
CA GLU A 406 12.20 -36.63 3.20
C GLU A 406 11.25 -37.76 2.78
N GLY A 407 10.81 -37.75 1.51
CA GLY A 407 9.82 -38.68 0.97
C GLY A 407 8.37 -38.25 1.19
N ASP A 408 8.12 -37.11 1.79
CA ASP A 408 6.77 -36.54 1.97
C ASP A 408 6.18 -35.96 0.67
N SER A 409 6.88 -36.04 -0.46
CA SER A 409 6.56 -35.40 -1.73
C SER A 409 6.38 -33.88 -1.56
N ALA A 410 7.23 -33.27 -0.73
CA ALA A 410 7.23 -31.85 -0.40
C ALA A 410 8.48 -31.17 -0.96
N PHE A 411 8.30 -30.15 -1.79
CA PHE A 411 9.41 -29.53 -2.51
C PHE A 411 10.56 -29.04 -1.61
N TRP A 412 10.26 -28.52 -0.41
CA TRP A 412 11.30 -28.05 0.52
C TRP A 412 12.14 -29.15 1.15
N LYS A 413 11.76 -30.43 0.94
CA LYS A 413 12.50 -31.60 1.42
C LYS A 413 13.10 -32.39 0.25
N ASP A 414 12.28 -32.65 -0.76
CA ASP A 414 12.62 -33.64 -1.80
C ASP A 414 13.15 -32.95 -3.09
N PHE A 415 13.02 -31.62 -3.22
CA PHE A 415 13.43 -30.83 -4.39
C PHE A 415 12.86 -31.35 -5.73
N ASN A 416 11.74 -32.07 -5.68
CA ASN A 416 11.08 -32.66 -6.82
C ASN A 416 9.77 -31.95 -7.13
N TRP A 417 9.75 -31.14 -8.22
CA TRP A 417 8.56 -30.39 -8.62
C TRP A 417 7.41 -31.26 -9.09
N GLU A 418 7.68 -32.40 -9.74
CA GLU A 418 6.65 -33.30 -10.25
C GLU A 418 5.85 -33.91 -9.10
N GLU A 419 6.53 -34.49 -8.12
CA GLU A 419 5.90 -35.05 -6.92
C GLU A 419 5.19 -34.02 -6.07
N ALA A 420 5.82 -32.82 -5.89
CA ALA A 420 5.22 -31.73 -5.13
C ALA A 420 3.97 -31.16 -5.81
N ALA A 421 3.96 -31.10 -7.15
CA ALA A 421 2.80 -30.67 -7.93
C ALA A 421 1.66 -31.69 -7.83
N GLU A 422 1.94 -32.99 -8.01
CA GLU A 422 0.95 -34.05 -7.91
C GLU A 422 0.32 -34.09 -6.51
N ALA A 423 1.16 -34.13 -5.46
CA ALA A 423 0.71 -34.19 -4.07
C ALA A 423 -0.12 -32.94 -3.70
N GLY A 424 0.33 -31.78 -4.12
CA GLY A 424 -0.35 -30.50 -3.82
C GLY A 424 -1.69 -30.37 -4.54
N MET A 425 -1.76 -30.69 -5.83
CA MET A 425 -3.00 -30.63 -6.61
C MET A 425 -4.02 -31.67 -6.14
N LYS A 426 -3.58 -32.89 -5.85
CA LYS A 426 -4.43 -33.93 -5.26
C LYS A 426 -5.04 -33.47 -3.94
N ARG A 427 -4.25 -32.86 -3.06
CA ARG A 427 -4.72 -32.37 -1.76
C ARG A 427 -5.68 -31.18 -1.92
N SER A 428 -5.49 -30.37 -2.95
CA SER A 428 -6.36 -29.26 -3.31
C SER A 428 -7.64 -29.69 -4.03
N GLY A 429 -7.82 -30.98 -4.32
CA GLY A 429 -8.98 -31.52 -5.03
C GLY A 429 -9.01 -31.15 -6.52
N LEU A 430 -7.87 -30.83 -7.13
CA LEU A 430 -7.76 -30.41 -8.53
C LEU A 430 -6.96 -31.45 -9.34
N PRO A 431 -7.34 -31.67 -10.62
CA PRO A 431 -6.59 -32.56 -11.49
C PRO A 431 -5.23 -31.95 -11.87
N TYR A 432 -4.23 -32.81 -12.01
CA TYR A 432 -2.91 -32.51 -12.53
C TYR A 432 -2.61 -33.40 -13.74
N SER A 433 -2.03 -32.82 -14.81
CA SER A 433 -1.79 -33.55 -16.06
C SER A 433 -0.46 -34.32 -16.09
N GLY A 434 0.41 -34.14 -15.09
CA GLY A 434 1.78 -34.62 -15.12
C GLY A 434 2.75 -33.74 -15.93
N GLN A 435 2.27 -32.60 -16.48
CA GLN A 435 3.09 -31.70 -17.30
C GLN A 435 3.11 -30.29 -16.72
N TYR A 436 4.19 -29.95 -16.04
CA TYR A 436 4.34 -28.61 -15.50
C TYR A 436 5.30 -27.74 -16.32
N GLY A 437 5.24 -26.45 -16.07
CA GLY A 437 6.18 -25.43 -16.53
C GLY A 437 6.15 -24.24 -15.58
N PHE A 438 6.86 -23.17 -15.92
CA PHE A 438 6.85 -21.93 -15.18
C PHE A 438 6.32 -20.79 -16.03
N ILE A 439 5.58 -19.87 -15.41
CA ILE A 439 4.90 -18.78 -16.10
C ILE A 439 5.00 -17.50 -15.28
N ASN A 440 5.21 -16.38 -15.97
CA ASN A 440 5.31 -15.06 -15.34
C ASN A 440 3.97 -14.62 -14.74
N THR A 441 4.03 -14.04 -13.55
CA THR A 441 2.88 -13.54 -12.79
C THR A 441 3.14 -12.13 -12.26
N GLU A 442 2.09 -11.34 -12.12
CA GLU A 442 2.12 -10.01 -11.51
C GLU A 442 1.02 -9.85 -10.47
N MET A 443 1.35 -9.18 -9.37
CA MET A 443 0.39 -8.84 -8.31
C MET A 443 0.58 -7.41 -7.83
N TYR A 444 -0.52 -6.69 -7.72
CA TYR A 444 -0.55 -5.27 -7.37
C TYR A 444 -0.93 -5.08 -5.91
N TRP A 445 -0.08 -4.41 -5.15
CA TRP A 445 -0.29 -4.11 -3.73
C TRP A 445 -0.40 -2.59 -3.54
N PRO A 446 -1.58 -2.05 -3.20
CA PRO A 446 -1.71 -0.65 -2.83
C PRO A 446 -0.84 -0.31 -1.62
N VAL A 447 -0.14 0.82 -1.72
CA VAL A 447 0.74 1.35 -0.68
C VAL A 447 -0.05 2.35 0.15
N ASN A 448 -0.22 2.11 1.45
CA ASN A 448 -1.09 2.88 2.34
C ASN A 448 -0.41 3.37 3.62
N HIS A 449 0.75 2.84 3.97
CA HIS A 449 1.55 3.19 5.14
C HIS A 449 2.84 3.89 4.72
N MET A 450 3.67 4.29 5.68
CA MET A 450 4.87 5.10 5.46
C MET A 450 4.53 6.50 4.94
N VAL A 451 3.47 7.12 5.50
CA VAL A 451 3.07 8.49 5.17
C VAL A 451 4.16 9.49 5.57
N SER A 452 4.69 10.19 4.59
CA SER A 452 5.78 11.15 4.76
C SER A 452 5.31 12.46 5.40
N PRO A 453 6.21 13.19 6.08
CA PRO A 453 5.99 14.57 6.47
C PRO A 453 5.60 15.45 5.28
N LYS A 454 4.83 16.53 5.54
CA LYS A 454 4.33 17.44 4.49
C LYS A 454 5.48 18.03 3.62
N GLU A 455 6.65 18.17 4.20
CA GLU A 455 7.86 18.69 3.56
C GLU A 455 8.48 17.71 2.56
N GLN A 456 8.10 16.44 2.61
CA GLN A 456 8.65 15.34 1.80
C GLN A 456 7.59 14.73 0.87
N THR A 457 6.49 15.43 0.61
CA THR A 457 5.45 14.97 -0.30
C THR A 457 5.86 15.12 -1.77
N VAL A 458 5.18 14.38 -2.65
CA VAL A 458 5.39 14.48 -4.10
C VAL A 458 5.10 15.89 -4.60
N GLY A 459 6.08 16.51 -5.27
CA GLY A 459 5.96 17.84 -5.86
C GLY A 459 5.18 17.84 -7.18
N CYS A 460 4.61 18.99 -7.54
CA CYS A 460 3.81 19.14 -8.77
C CYS A 460 4.59 18.69 -10.03
N ALA A 461 5.86 19.08 -10.14
CA ALA A 461 6.71 18.78 -11.29
C ALA A 461 7.06 17.28 -11.42
N GLU A 462 6.90 16.48 -10.38
CA GLU A 462 7.16 15.04 -10.45
C GLU A 462 6.07 14.29 -11.24
N CYS A 463 4.85 14.84 -11.30
CA CYS A 463 3.75 14.32 -12.11
C CYS A 463 3.57 15.12 -13.40
N HIS A 464 3.60 16.48 -13.30
CA HIS A 464 3.39 17.41 -14.42
C HIS A 464 4.67 17.64 -15.20
N THR A 465 5.23 16.59 -15.79
CA THR A 465 6.46 16.64 -16.57
C THR A 465 6.38 15.71 -17.79
N ARG A 466 7.13 16.06 -18.85
CA ARG A 466 7.15 15.29 -20.10
C ARG A 466 7.95 13.99 -19.99
N ASN A 467 9.02 14.02 -19.23
CA ASN A 467 9.98 12.91 -19.20
C ASN A 467 9.99 12.30 -17.80
N ASN A 468 9.83 10.98 -17.75
CA ASN A 468 9.95 10.18 -16.51
C ASN A 468 9.09 10.63 -15.33
N GLY A 469 7.93 11.27 -15.61
CA GLY A 469 6.97 11.64 -14.58
C GLY A 469 6.38 10.42 -13.90
N ARG A 470 5.98 10.56 -12.63
CA ARG A 470 5.37 9.48 -11.84
C ARG A 470 4.14 8.86 -12.52
N LEU A 471 3.37 9.65 -13.26
CA LEU A 471 2.15 9.22 -13.96
C LEU A 471 2.38 8.94 -15.45
N ALA A 472 3.64 8.71 -15.90
CA ALA A 472 3.96 8.49 -17.31
C ALA A 472 3.25 7.27 -17.92
N LYS A 473 2.94 6.25 -17.12
CA LYS A 473 2.26 5.02 -17.56
C LYS A 473 0.74 5.15 -17.66
N LEU A 474 0.14 6.18 -17.08
CA LEU A 474 -1.31 6.44 -17.12
C LEU A 474 -1.62 7.37 -18.30
N THR A 475 -2.02 6.82 -19.43
CA THR A 475 -2.16 7.55 -20.72
C THR A 475 -3.61 7.79 -21.13
N ASP A 476 -4.58 7.36 -20.34
CA ASP A 476 -6.02 7.43 -20.62
C ASP A 476 -6.67 8.78 -20.30
N PHE A 477 -5.87 9.78 -19.91
CA PHE A 477 -6.33 11.15 -19.63
C PHE A 477 -5.26 12.18 -19.97
N TYR A 478 -5.71 13.41 -20.23
CA TYR A 478 -4.81 14.54 -20.46
C TYR A 478 -4.22 15.06 -19.14
N LEU A 479 -2.88 15.08 -19.07
CA LEU A 479 -2.15 15.63 -17.94
C LEU A 479 -1.34 16.86 -18.39
N PRO A 480 -1.67 18.07 -17.89
CA PRO A 480 -0.90 19.28 -18.17
C PRO A 480 0.58 19.09 -17.82
N GLY A 481 1.48 19.58 -18.67
CA GLY A 481 2.93 19.42 -18.49
C GLY A 481 3.49 18.10 -19.06
N ARG A 482 2.73 17.00 -19.04
CA ARG A 482 3.08 15.74 -19.71
C ARG A 482 2.66 15.75 -21.17
N ASP A 483 1.39 16.03 -21.42
CA ASP A 483 0.78 15.88 -22.73
C ASP A 483 0.78 17.18 -23.51
N ARG A 484 0.89 17.09 -24.84
CA ARG A 484 0.78 18.24 -25.74
C ARG A 484 -0.64 18.35 -26.27
N ASN A 485 -1.20 19.55 -26.17
CA ASN A 485 -2.39 19.90 -26.92
C ASN A 485 -1.96 20.79 -28.10
N VAL A 486 -1.80 20.18 -29.28
CA VAL A 486 -1.27 20.85 -30.49
C VAL A 486 -2.09 22.08 -30.85
N LEU A 487 -3.41 22.08 -30.64
CA LEU A 487 -4.26 23.22 -30.94
C LEU A 487 -4.01 24.38 -29.95
N GLN A 488 -3.99 24.08 -28.65
CA GLN A 488 -3.73 25.08 -27.60
C GLN A 488 -2.31 25.65 -27.73
N ASP A 489 -1.31 24.82 -28.00
CA ASP A 489 0.07 25.25 -28.24
C ASP A 489 0.15 26.22 -29.44
N LYS A 490 -0.49 25.88 -30.57
CA LYS A 490 -0.54 26.74 -31.77
C LYS A 490 -1.27 28.06 -31.49
N LEU A 491 -2.42 28.02 -30.80
CA LEU A 491 -3.17 29.22 -30.43
C LEU A 491 -2.37 30.11 -29.46
N GLY A 492 -1.68 29.50 -28.49
CA GLY A 492 -0.81 30.21 -27.56
C GLY A 492 0.36 30.91 -28.26
N ILE A 493 1.03 30.21 -29.18
CA ILE A 493 2.11 30.77 -30.01
C ILE A 493 1.59 31.93 -30.87
N LEU A 494 0.44 31.76 -31.53
CA LEU A 494 -0.18 32.78 -32.33
C LEU A 494 -0.51 34.04 -31.48
N ALA A 495 -1.14 33.87 -30.33
CA ALA A 495 -1.46 34.94 -29.40
C ALA A 495 -0.20 35.67 -28.91
N PHE A 496 0.89 34.92 -28.63
CA PHE A 496 2.19 35.49 -28.26
C PHE A 496 2.73 36.40 -29.36
N PHE A 497 2.78 35.92 -30.60
CA PHE A 497 3.30 36.72 -31.70
C PHE A 497 2.40 37.92 -32.04
N LEU A 498 1.08 37.79 -31.97
CA LEU A 498 0.16 38.90 -32.14
C LEU A 498 0.36 39.99 -31.08
N THR A 499 0.53 39.60 -29.83
CA THR A 499 0.80 40.54 -28.72
C THR A 499 2.15 41.21 -28.93
N LEU A 500 3.18 40.49 -29.30
CA LEU A 500 4.51 41.02 -29.58
C LEU A 500 4.46 42.03 -30.72
N ALA A 501 3.78 41.70 -31.81
CA ALA A 501 3.62 42.58 -32.98
C ALA A 501 2.85 43.84 -32.60
N ALA A 502 1.78 43.72 -31.81
CA ALA A 502 1.00 44.87 -31.35
C ALA A 502 1.82 45.81 -30.46
N VAL A 503 2.59 45.26 -29.50
CA VAL A 503 3.46 46.05 -28.61
C VAL A 503 4.58 46.73 -29.40
N THR A 504 5.23 45.99 -30.32
CA THR A 504 6.30 46.53 -31.19
C THR A 504 5.75 47.63 -32.09
N GLY A 505 4.62 47.37 -32.77
CA GLY A 505 3.99 48.31 -33.68
C GLY A 505 3.57 49.62 -32.90
N HIS A 506 2.98 49.47 -31.74
CA HIS A 506 2.65 50.61 -30.91
C HIS A 506 3.90 51.40 -30.47
N GLY A 507 5.00 50.69 -30.13
CA GLY A 507 6.27 51.32 -29.80
C GLY A 507 6.84 52.13 -30.97
N LEU A 508 6.86 51.54 -32.18
CA LEU A 508 7.33 52.19 -33.41
C LEU A 508 6.49 53.42 -33.75
N ILE A 509 5.17 53.35 -33.67
CA ILE A 509 4.25 54.46 -33.88
C ILE A 509 4.58 55.61 -32.90
N ARG A 510 4.81 55.32 -31.64
CA ARG A 510 5.18 56.35 -30.63
C ARG A 510 6.53 56.99 -30.94
N VAL A 511 7.53 56.21 -31.34
CA VAL A 511 8.83 56.74 -31.72
C VAL A 511 8.71 57.60 -32.98
N TYR A 512 7.98 57.13 -34.00
CA TYR A 512 7.73 57.92 -35.23
C TYR A 512 7.00 59.21 -34.93
N ALA A 513 5.93 59.19 -34.13
CA ALA A 513 5.18 60.35 -33.74
C ALA A 513 6.06 61.39 -33.00
N LYS A 514 6.97 60.89 -32.13
CA LYS A 514 7.91 61.78 -31.43
C LYS A 514 8.90 62.42 -32.40
N ILE A 515 9.51 61.65 -33.30
CA ILE A 515 10.44 62.17 -34.33
C ILE A 515 9.75 63.20 -35.24
N SER A 516 8.52 62.89 -35.66
CA SER A 516 7.73 63.80 -36.51
C SER A 516 7.39 65.13 -35.77
N LYS A 517 7.06 65.02 -34.49
CA LYS A 517 6.80 66.21 -33.65
C LYS A 517 8.07 67.05 -33.49
N ASP A 518 9.20 66.44 -33.16
CA ASP A 518 10.49 67.10 -33.00
C ASP A 518 10.94 67.77 -34.30
N LYS A 519 10.68 67.12 -35.47
CA LYS A 519 10.94 67.75 -36.78
C LYS A 519 10.07 68.93 -37.07
N TYR A 520 8.76 68.89 -36.73
CA TYR A 520 7.82 69.93 -36.92
C TYR A 520 8.14 71.16 -36.01
N GLU A 521 8.47 70.94 -34.76
CA GLU A 521 8.93 71.95 -33.82
C GLU A 521 10.19 72.69 -34.31
N LYS A 522 11.16 71.92 -34.87
CA LYS A 522 12.38 72.52 -35.47
C LYS A 522 12.06 73.39 -36.69
N GLN A 523 11.12 72.97 -37.54
CA GLN A 523 10.67 73.82 -38.69
C GLN A 523 9.99 75.09 -38.26
N ILE A 524 9.20 75.10 -37.16
CA ILE A 524 8.57 76.27 -36.63
C ILE A 524 9.61 77.27 -36.08
N ILE A 525 10.60 76.73 -35.33
CA ILE A 525 11.68 77.55 -34.76
C ILE A 525 12.49 78.26 -35.88
N SER A 526 12.84 77.51 -36.92
CA SER A 526 13.58 78.06 -38.04
C SER A 526 12.78 79.12 -38.84
N TYR A 527 11.46 78.97 -38.90
CA TYR A 527 10.58 79.94 -39.54
C TYR A 527 10.42 81.24 -38.74
N ASP A 528 10.48 81.14 -37.42
CA ASP A 528 10.42 82.35 -36.54
C ASP A 528 11.78 83.07 -36.48
N GLU A 529 12.89 82.44 -36.69
CA GLU A 529 14.23 83.02 -36.76
C GLU A 529 14.45 83.83 -38.09
N ASP A 530 13.78 83.47 -39.20
CA ASP A 530 13.88 84.12 -40.50
C ASP A 530 12.92 85.29 -40.69
N LYS A 531 12.17 85.68 -39.68
CA LYS A 531 11.35 86.89 -39.76
C LYS A 531 12.20 88.14 -39.63
N PRO A 532 12.17 89.10 -40.60
CA PRO A 532 12.89 90.39 -40.51
C PRO A 532 12.29 91.16 -39.31
N THR A 533 13.19 91.56 -38.42
CA THR A 533 12.85 92.51 -37.35
C THR A 533 12.56 93.89 -37.98
N GLU A 534 11.29 94.35 -37.98
CA GLU A 534 10.92 95.72 -38.30
C GLU A 534 11.36 96.66 -37.19
#